data_4c3c0141b95a9491357cd252d04bfa9f
#
_entry.id   4c3c0141b95a9491357cd252d04bfa9f
#
_cell.length_a   1.000
_cell.length_b   1.000
_cell.length_c   1.000
_cell.angle_alpha   90.00
_cell.angle_beta   90.00
_cell.angle_gamma   90.00
#
_symmetry.space_group_name_H-M   'P 1'
#
loop_
_entity.id
_entity.type
_entity.pdbx_description
1 polymer ?
#
loop_
_entity_poly.entity_id
_entity_poly.type
_entity_poly.pdbx_seq_one_letter_code
_entity_poly.pdbx_strand_id
1 'polypeptide(L)'
;MLDASGLRAAFAAAVSSEEVPRGKPAPDVYLEAAARLGIPPTACAAVEDSSNGLRSAAAAGLAVIAVPRPEYPPAAEALDHARLVLDSLTELTPAAIAAL
;
A
#
# COMPACT_ATOMS: atom_id res chain seq x y z
N MET A 1 -2.68 -16.73 3.59
CA MET A 1 -3.54 -16.33 2.48
C MET A 1 -4.71 -15.52 2.96
N LEU A 2 -4.96 -14.40 2.36
CA LEU A 2 -5.90 -13.41 2.87
C LEU A 2 -7.10 -13.27 1.96
N ASP A 3 -7.72 -14.34 1.65
CA ASP A 3 -8.65 -14.39 0.56
C ASP A 3 -10.04 -13.85 0.87
N ALA A 4 -10.49 -13.90 2.10
CA ALA A 4 -11.86 -13.54 2.42
C ALA A 4 -12.19 -12.09 2.07
N SER A 5 -11.19 -11.20 2.20
CA SER A 5 -11.35 -9.78 1.90
C SER A 5 -10.81 -9.40 0.53
N GLY A 6 -10.13 -10.32 -0.17
CA GLY A 6 -9.47 -10.04 -1.42
C GLY A 6 -8.17 -9.27 -1.28
N LEU A 7 -7.70 -9.00 -0.06
CA LEU A 7 -6.54 -8.15 0.16
C LEU A 7 -5.20 -8.85 -0.02
N ARG A 8 -5.20 -10.18 -0.02
CA ARG A 8 -3.98 -10.97 -0.17
C ARG A 8 -3.15 -10.58 -1.38
N ALA A 9 -3.82 -10.13 -2.41
CA ALA A 9 -3.19 -9.87 -3.68
C ALA A 9 -2.28 -8.65 -3.64
N ALA A 10 -2.48 -7.73 -2.69
CA ALA A 10 -1.68 -6.52 -2.60
C ALA A 10 -0.21 -6.80 -2.33
N PHE A 11 0.11 -7.98 -1.79
CA PHE A 11 1.47 -8.36 -1.44
C PHE A 11 2.12 -9.28 -2.47
N ALA A 12 1.38 -9.70 -3.47
CA ALA A 12 1.85 -10.70 -4.43
C ALA A 12 2.47 -10.09 -5.67
N ALA A 13 2.14 -8.86 -6.00
CA ALA A 13 2.65 -8.20 -7.19
C ALA A 13 3.79 -7.25 -6.83
N ALA A 14 4.82 -7.24 -7.66
CA ALA A 14 5.92 -6.30 -7.56
C ALA A 14 6.04 -5.60 -8.90
N VAL A 15 5.93 -4.27 -8.89
CA VAL A 15 6.04 -3.46 -10.10
C VAL A 15 7.08 -2.37 -9.84
N SER A 16 8.06 -2.30 -10.73
CA SER A 16 9.06 -1.25 -10.66
C SER A 16 8.51 0.05 -11.24
N SER A 17 8.94 1.18 -10.70
CA SER A 17 8.60 2.49 -11.26
C SER A 17 9.04 2.63 -12.71
N GLU A 18 10.02 1.82 -13.15
CA GLU A 18 10.48 1.84 -14.53
C GLU A 18 9.51 1.17 -15.50
N GLU A 19 8.55 0.40 -14.97
CA GLU A 19 7.57 -0.31 -15.80
C GLU A 19 6.31 0.50 -16.04
N VAL A 20 6.21 1.70 -15.48
CA VAL A 20 5.04 2.56 -15.60
C VAL A 20 5.45 3.94 -16.08
N PRO A 21 4.51 4.70 -16.71
CA PRO A 21 4.84 6.04 -17.21
C PRO A 21 5.29 7.01 -16.13
N ARG A 22 4.74 6.90 -14.92
CA ARG A 22 5.08 7.80 -13.81
C ARG A 22 5.34 6.99 -12.55
N GLY A 23 6.43 7.30 -11.87
CA GLY A 23 6.74 6.70 -10.58
C GLY A 23 6.01 7.38 -9.44
N LYS A 24 6.21 6.87 -8.22
CA LYS A 24 5.66 7.45 -7.00
C LYS A 24 6.09 8.92 -6.87
N PRO A 25 5.21 9.81 -6.43
CA PRO A 25 3.93 9.59 -5.75
C PRO A 25 2.73 9.38 -6.68
N ALA A 26 2.91 9.31 -8.00
CA ALA A 26 1.81 9.03 -8.90
C ALA A 26 1.26 7.62 -8.63
N PRO A 27 -0.04 7.38 -8.93
CA PRO A 27 -0.66 6.09 -8.60
C PRO A 27 -0.31 4.96 -9.56
N ASP A 28 0.45 5.22 -10.60
CA ASP A 28 0.66 4.30 -11.72
C ASP A 28 1.18 2.92 -11.29
N VAL A 29 2.16 2.88 -10.38
CA VAL A 29 2.73 1.62 -9.89
C VAL A 29 1.66 0.75 -9.24
N TYR A 30 0.81 1.32 -8.40
CA TYR A 30 -0.21 0.56 -7.70
C TYR A 30 -1.39 0.19 -8.61
N LEU A 31 -1.73 1.07 -9.55
CA LEU A 31 -2.76 0.75 -10.53
C LEU A 31 -2.32 -0.42 -11.41
N GLU A 32 -1.05 -0.43 -11.82
CA GLU A 32 -0.50 -1.53 -12.60
C GLU A 32 -0.46 -2.82 -11.79
N ALA A 33 -0.06 -2.75 -10.52
CA ALA A 33 -0.03 -3.92 -9.65
C ALA A 33 -1.42 -4.53 -9.50
N ALA A 34 -2.43 -3.71 -9.26
CA ALA A 34 -3.81 -4.18 -9.15
C ALA A 34 -4.30 -4.80 -10.45
N ALA A 35 -3.95 -4.19 -11.58
CA ALA A 35 -4.33 -4.70 -12.89
C ALA A 35 -3.72 -6.08 -13.16
N ARG A 36 -2.46 -6.27 -12.82
CA ARG A 36 -1.78 -7.57 -12.98
C ARG A 36 -2.40 -8.65 -12.13
N LEU A 37 -2.94 -8.29 -10.97
CA LEU A 37 -3.61 -9.23 -10.09
C LEU A 37 -5.07 -9.45 -10.48
N GLY A 38 -5.61 -8.63 -11.35
CA GLY A 38 -7.01 -8.73 -11.74
C GLY A 38 -7.98 -8.35 -10.63
N ILE A 39 -7.56 -7.50 -9.69
CA ILE A 39 -8.34 -7.09 -8.54
C ILE A 39 -8.49 -5.57 -8.56
N PRO A 40 -9.70 -5.03 -8.29
CA PRO A 40 -9.84 -3.57 -8.25
C PRO A 40 -9.00 -2.97 -7.12
N PRO A 41 -8.42 -1.78 -7.34
CA PRO A 41 -7.59 -1.15 -6.31
C PRO A 41 -8.28 -1.01 -4.96
N THR A 42 -9.59 -0.78 -4.95
CA THR A 42 -10.35 -0.64 -3.70
C THR A 42 -10.43 -1.93 -2.89
N ALA A 43 -10.10 -3.07 -3.49
CA ALA A 43 -10.05 -4.36 -2.81
C ALA A 43 -8.60 -4.76 -2.45
N CYS A 44 -7.64 -3.86 -2.63
CA CYS A 44 -6.24 -4.11 -2.35
C CYS A 44 -5.77 -3.30 -1.15
N ALA A 45 -4.68 -3.76 -0.54
CA ALA A 45 -3.99 -3.02 0.51
C ALA A 45 -2.52 -2.91 0.15
N ALA A 46 -1.87 -1.85 0.60
CA ALA A 46 -0.45 -1.62 0.37
C ALA A 46 0.24 -1.31 1.68
N VAL A 47 1.47 -1.79 1.83
CA VAL A 47 2.32 -1.47 2.97
C VAL A 47 3.42 -0.54 2.47
N GLU A 48 3.58 0.61 3.12
CA GLU A 48 4.54 1.62 2.69
C GLU A 48 5.27 2.23 3.87
N ASP A 49 6.51 2.66 3.63
CA ASP A 49 7.35 3.29 4.65
C ASP A 49 7.74 4.73 4.30
N SER A 50 7.42 5.20 3.11
CA SER A 50 7.83 6.52 2.63
C SER A 50 6.64 7.40 2.31
N SER A 51 6.86 8.72 2.34
CA SER A 51 5.83 9.69 2.00
C SER A 51 5.29 9.46 0.60
N ASN A 52 6.18 9.30 -0.38
CA ASN A 52 5.75 9.12 -1.77
C ASN A 52 5.04 7.79 -1.98
N GLY A 53 5.46 6.73 -1.28
CA GLY A 53 4.76 5.45 -1.33
C GLY A 53 3.34 5.54 -0.77
N LEU A 54 3.19 6.21 0.37
CA LEU A 54 1.87 6.41 0.98
C LEU A 54 0.96 7.20 0.05
N ARG A 55 1.46 8.27 -0.56
CA ARG A 55 0.69 9.08 -1.49
C ARG A 55 0.28 8.29 -2.72
N SER A 56 1.21 7.50 -3.26
CA SER A 56 0.96 6.68 -4.45
C SER A 56 -0.15 5.67 -4.22
N ALA A 57 -0.06 4.92 -3.13
CA ALA A 57 -1.06 3.90 -2.81
C ALA A 57 -2.43 4.51 -2.55
N ALA A 58 -2.48 5.64 -1.83
CA ALA A 58 -3.73 6.33 -1.56
C ALA A 58 -4.35 6.89 -2.84
N ALA A 59 -3.54 7.47 -3.72
CA ALA A 59 -4.03 8.01 -4.98
C ALA A 59 -4.60 6.92 -5.88
N ALA A 60 -4.09 5.70 -5.78
CA ALA A 60 -4.61 4.57 -6.53
C ALA A 60 -5.89 3.99 -5.94
N GLY A 61 -6.25 4.38 -4.72
CA GLY A 61 -7.46 3.90 -4.07
C GLY A 61 -7.29 2.68 -3.19
N LEU A 62 -6.05 2.27 -2.91
CA LEU A 62 -5.80 1.15 -2.02
C LEU A 62 -6.00 1.53 -0.55
N ALA A 63 -6.25 0.53 0.28
CA ALA A 63 -6.12 0.68 1.72
C ALA A 63 -4.64 0.75 2.05
N VAL A 64 -4.21 1.76 2.80
CA VAL A 64 -2.79 2.01 3.03
C VAL A 64 -2.43 1.67 4.46
N ILE A 65 -1.37 0.89 4.62
CA ILE A 65 -0.78 0.55 5.90
C ILE A 65 0.61 1.16 5.92
N ALA A 66 0.87 2.03 6.91
CA ALA A 66 2.17 2.66 7.05
C ALA A 66 3.00 1.93 8.09
N VAL A 67 4.26 1.65 7.74
CA VAL A 67 5.27 1.14 8.66
C VAL A 67 6.45 2.09 8.58
N PRO A 68 6.37 3.26 9.25
CA PRO A 68 7.38 4.29 9.13
C PRO A 68 8.74 3.83 9.66
N ARG A 69 9.80 4.28 9.01
CA ARG A 69 11.15 4.10 9.53
C ARG A 69 11.46 5.21 10.50
N PRO A 70 11.96 4.88 11.70
CA PRO A 70 12.31 5.93 12.68
C PRO A 70 13.34 6.93 12.18
N GLU A 71 14.26 6.46 11.32
CA GLU A 71 15.35 7.30 10.79
C GLU A 71 14.86 8.29 9.75
N TYR A 72 13.80 7.93 9.02
CA TYR A 72 13.26 8.73 7.92
C TYR A 72 11.74 8.70 7.97
N PRO A 73 11.14 9.35 8.97
CA PRO A 73 9.69 9.30 9.11
C PRO A 73 9.02 10.02 7.93
N PRO A 74 7.88 9.51 7.48
CA PRO A 74 7.09 10.19 6.45
C PRO A 74 6.58 11.54 6.96
N ALA A 75 6.25 12.41 6.02
CA ALA A 75 5.58 13.66 6.36
C ALA A 75 4.22 13.37 7.02
N ALA A 76 3.83 14.23 7.96
CA ALA A 76 2.58 14.02 8.70
C ALA A 76 1.37 13.91 7.76
N GLU A 77 1.31 14.73 6.71
CA GLU A 77 0.19 14.69 5.77
C GLU A 77 0.16 13.40 4.96
N ALA A 78 1.33 12.77 4.74
CA ALA A 78 1.37 11.49 4.05
C ALA A 78 0.83 10.38 4.96
N LEU A 79 1.12 10.44 6.26
CA LEU A 79 0.59 9.48 7.22
C LEU A 79 -0.93 9.57 7.36
N ASP A 80 -1.52 10.72 7.07
CA ASP A 80 -2.97 10.88 7.10
C ASP A 80 -3.69 10.00 6.09
N HIS A 81 -2.98 9.53 5.06
CA HIS A 81 -3.55 8.60 4.08
C HIS A 81 -3.62 7.17 4.59
N ALA A 82 -2.92 6.84 5.66
CA ALA A 82 -2.87 5.46 6.16
C ALA A 82 -4.08 5.16 7.03
N ARG A 83 -4.66 3.99 6.82
CA ARG A 83 -5.72 3.46 7.68
C ARG A 83 -5.14 2.83 8.93
N LEU A 84 -3.88 2.41 8.87
CA LEU A 84 -3.22 1.73 9.95
C LEU A 84 -1.76 2.14 9.95
N VAL A 85 -1.23 2.49 11.11
CA VAL A 85 0.18 2.83 11.28
C VAL A 85 0.76 1.85 12.28
N LEU A 86 1.78 1.11 11.87
CA LEU A 86 2.42 0.09 12.68
C LEU A 86 3.87 0.46 12.95
N ASP A 87 4.37 0.07 14.11
CA ASP A 87 5.78 0.27 14.44
C ASP A 87 6.67 -0.74 13.71
N SER A 88 6.13 -1.89 13.36
CA SER A 88 6.89 -2.98 12.74
C SER A 88 5.97 -3.85 11.91
N LEU A 89 6.53 -4.46 10.85
CA LEU A 89 5.80 -5.44 10.04
C LEU A 89 5.32 -6.63 10.85
N THR A 90 5.96 -6.92 11.97
CA THR A 90 5.53 -8.03 12.82
C THR A 90 4.15 -7.81 13.44
N GLU A 91 3.67 -6.56 13.46
CA GLU A 91 2.32 -6.24 13.94
C GLU A 91 1.26 -6.47 12.89
N LEU A 92 1.66 -6.74 11.65
CA LEU A 92 0.72 -6.95 10.56
C LEU A 92 0.20 -8.37 10.61
N THR A 93 -1.05 -8.51 11.02
CA THR A 93 -1.72 -9.80 11.17
C THR A 93 -2.89 -9.89 10.20
N PRO A 94 -3.38 -11.11 9.90
CA PRO A 94 -4.60 -11.24 9.10
C PRO A 94 -5.77 -10.47 9.69
N ALA A 95 -5.89 -10.45 11.02
CA ALA A 95 -6.97 -9.71 11.69
C ALA A 95 -6.85 -8.20 11.46
N ALA A 96 -5.62 -7.66 11.51
CA ALA A 96 -5.39 -6.25 11.27
C ALA A 96 -5.78 -5.86 9.84
N ILE A 97 -5.44 -6.71 8.87
CA ILE A 97 -5.78 -6.47 7.47
C ILE A 97 -7.28 -6.56 7.25
N ALA A 98 -7.92 -7.53 7.87
CA ALA A 98 -9.37 -7.71 7.72
C ALA A 98 -10.16 -6.54 8.32
N ALA A 99 -9.57 -5.81 9.25
CA ALA A 99 -10.23 -4.68 9.90
C ALA A 99 -10.12 -3.37 9.10
N LEU A 100 -9.40 -3.36 7.99
CA LEU A 100 -9.19 -2.14 7.19
C LEU A 100 -10.48 -1.58 6.56
#